data_a56032a5c5ba82c85869631b0a9a3f51
#
_entry.id   a56032a5c5ba82c85869631b0a9a3f51
#
_cell.length_a   1.000
_cell.length_b   1.000
_cell.length_c   1.000
_cell.angle_alpha   90.00
_cell.angle_beta   90.00
_cell.angle_gamma   90.00
#
_symmetry.space_group_name_H-M   'P 1'
#
loop_
_entity.id
_entity.type
_entity.pdbx_description
1 polymer ?
#
loop_
_entity_poly.entity_id
_entity_poly.type
_entity_poly.pdbx_seq_one_letter_code
_entity_poly.pdbx_strand_id
1 'polypeptide(L)'
;GFPWNLIVYSFSNQIEILNITSIIGTYSFNLFCISLFTSPSIFILRENKKDISVCVAFLITTISFYVFGSQNLEKFNNQDVKNLDYKIRILSSNISIDRFYNNIDPITAIEELIEISSPKKSEKIIFLWPEGIIPGISQDQLKEYKWLFENKFNENHLLAIGINSKEDKNKTVKYFNSLSIFDHHLNVINSYKKINLVPFGEFLPFEKLLKSIGLKTITNDYQSYSKGEERNIIDLTYNNLSVKILPLICYEIIYSGKIFTNSNFDYIVNISEDGWFGKSIGPEQHFTHSIFRAIESGKYVLRSANNGTTAIINPMGVVEQKVDINKFGYIDLSESRKIEMTL
;
A
#
# COMPACT_ATOMS: atom_id res chain seq x y z
N GLY A 1 -12.88 14.48 -2.16
CA GLY A 1 -11.66 15.24 -2.37
C GLY A 1 -10.50 14.32 -2.71
N PHE A 2 -9.44 14.89 -3.21
CA PHE A 2 -8.19 14.22 -3.53
C PHE A 2 -7.18 14.50 -2.39
N PRO A 3 -6.96 13.57 -1.45
CA PRO A 3 -6.24 13.84 -0.21
C PRO A 3 -4.71 13.70 -0.35
N TRP A 4 -4.13 14.07 -1.51
CA TRP A 4 -2.71 13.86 -1.78
C TRP A 4 -1.80 14.81 -0.98
N ASN A 5 -2.13 16.11 -0.93
CA ASN A 5 -1.30 17.17 -0.35
C ASN A 5 -2.01 17.83 0.84
N LEU A 6 -2.24 17.09 1.92
CA LEU A 6 -2.73 17.67 3.15
C LEU A 6 -1.56 18.25 3.97
N ILE A 7 -1.79 19.35 4.69
CA ILE A 7 -0.78 19.98 5.54
C ILE A 7 -0.24 19.03 6.61
N VAL A 8 -1.08 18.13 7.09
CA VAL A 8 -0.74 17.13 8.10
C VAL A 8 0.44 16.25 7.70
N TYR A 9 0.69 16.03 6.41
CA TYR A 9 1.81 15.22 5.94
C TYR A 9 3.18 15.84 6.22
N SER A 10 3.26 17.14 6.55
CA SER A 10 4.48 17.78 7.05
C SER A 10 4.99 17.17 8.37
N PHE A 11 4.12 16.49 9.11
CA PHE A 11 4.48 15.79 10.35
C PHE A 11 4.92 14.33 10.13
N SER A 12 5.10 13.86 8.89
CA SER A 12 5.40 12.45 8.57
C SER A 12 6.61 11.88 9.32
N ASN A 13 7.55 12.71 9.74
CA ASN A 13 8.73 12.31 10.50
C ASN A 13 8.57 12.51 12.04
N GLN A 14 7.39 12.93 12.51
CA GLN A 14 7.08 13.17 13.93
C GLN A 14 6.07 12.14 14.42
N ILE A 15 6.53 10.88 14.50
CA ILE A 15 5.67 9.71 14.76
C ILE A 15 4.88 9.85 16.05
N GLU A 16 5.48 10.44 17.09
CA GLU A 16 4.83 10.69 18.38
C GLU A 16 3.59 11.56 18.21
N ILE A 17 3.71 12.65 17.44
CA ILE A 17 2.57 13.55 17.20
C ILE A 17 1.54 12.87 16.30
N LEU A 18 2.00 12.12 15.29
CA LEU A 18 1.11 11.42 14.34
C LEU A 18 0.22 10.36 15.02
N ASN A 19 0.66 9.78 16.13
CA ASN A 19 -0.11 8.75 16.81
C ASN A 19 -1.51 9.19 17.22
N ILE A 20 -1.77 10.49 17.35
CA ILE A 20 -3.12 11.00 17.60
C ILE A 20 -4.10 10.66 16.46
N THR A 21 -3.60 10.42 15.24
CA THR A 21 -4.46 10.05 14.10
C THR A 21 -5.14 8.70 14.29
N SER A 22 -4.65 7.85 15.20
CA SER A 22 -5.34 6.62 15.60
C SER A 22 -6.69 6.88 16.27
N ILE A 23 -6.88 8.06 16.87
CA ILE A 23 -8.11 8.46 17.56
C ILE A 23 -8.95 9.39 16.70
N ILE A 24 -8.35 10.47 16.17
CA ILE A 24 -9.11 11.52 15.50
C ILE A 24 -9.09 11.42 13.97
N GLY A 25 -8.24 10.55 13.41
CA GLY A 25 -8.05 10.38 11.97
C GLY A 25 -7.29 11.51 11.28
N THR A 26 -6.83 11.25 10.06
CA THR A 26 -6.00 12.18 9.28
C THR A 26 -6.69 13.52 9.02
N TYR A 27 -7.99 13.53 8.68
CA TYR A 27 -8.67 14.77 8.31
C TYR A 27 -8.88 15.71 9.49
N SER A 28 -9.24 15.19 10.67
CA SER A 28 -9.39 16.01 11.88
C SER A 28 -8.04 16.57 12.31
N PHE A 29 -6.99 15.75 12.24
CA PHE A 29 -5.64 16.24 12.53
C PHE A 29 -5.15 17.25 11.50
N ASN A 30 -5.52 17.11 10.22
CA ASN A 30 -5.24 18.14 9.20
C ASN A 30 -5.90 19.49 9.52
N LEU A 31 -7.16 19.48 9.99
CA LEU A 31 -7.84 20.70 10.45
C LEU A 31 -7.09 21.32 11.63
N PHE A 32 -6.67 20.50 12.60
CA PHE A 32 -5.83 20.97 13.72
C PHE A 32 -4.53 21.61 13.23
N CYS A 33 -3.81 20.98 12.29
CA CYS A 33 -2.57 21.52 11.72
C CYS A 33 -2.79 22.88 11.04
N ILE A 34 -3.85 23.01 10.24
CA ILE A 34 -4.22 24.31 9.63
C ILE A 34 -4.42 25.36 10.70
N SER A 35 -5.20 25.05 11.73
CA SER A 35 -5.50 25.98 12.84
C SER A 35 -4.23 26.33 13.63
N LEU A 36 -3.38 25.34 13.93
CA LEU A 36 -2.08 25.54 14.61
C LEU A 36 -1.19 26.52 13.82
N PHE A 37 -1.00 26.26 12.52
CA PHE A 37 -0.10 27.06 11.69
C PHE A 37 -0.63 28.45 11.37
N THR A 38 -1.94 28.65 11.40
CA THR A 38 -2.56 29.96 11.22
C THR A 38 -2.70 30.74 12.54
N SER A 39 -2.68 30.06 13.69
CA SER A 39 -2.87 30.71 15.00
C SER A 39 -1.89 31.88 15.30
N PRO A 40 -0.63 31.90 14.80
CA PRO A 40 0.27 33.05 15.02
C PRO A 40 -0.24 34.38 14.43
N SER A 41 -1.16 34.33 13.44
CA SER A 41 -1.79 35.55 12.90
C SER A 41 -2.56 36.34 13.97
N ILE A 42 -2.95 35.70 15.06
CA ILE A 42 -3.60 36.34 16.21
C ILE A 42 -2.71 37.42 16.82
N PHE A 43 -1.38 37.31 16.80
CA PHE A 43 -0.48 38.38 17.30
C PHE A 43 -0.64 39.68 16.53
N ILE A 44 -1.10 39.62 15.27
CA ILE A 44 -1.34 40.77 14.41
C ILE A 44 -2.81 41.24 14.54
N LEU A 45 -3.74 40.27 14.53
CA LEU A 45 -5.18 40.54 14.42
C LEU A 45 -5.92 40.64 15.75
N ARG A 46 -5.24 40.42 16.89
CA ARG A 46 -5.88 40.37 18.21
C ARG A 46 -6.51 41.69 18.60
N GLU A 47 -7.68 41.62 19.19
CA GLU A 47 -8.38 42.74 19.81
C GLU A 47 -8.09 42.81 21.31
N ASN A 48 -7.78 41.68 21.93
CA ASN A 48 -7.51 41.62 23.37
C ASN A 48 -6.43 40.58 23.72
N LYS A 49 -5.94 40.62 24.99
CA LYS A 49 -4.92 39.69 25.46
C LYS A 49 -5.42 38.21 25.55
N LYS A 50 -6.75 37.99 25.63
CA LYS A 50 -7.32 36.65 25.71
C LYS A 50 -7.14 35.90 24.40
N ASP A 51 -7.03 36.59 23.28
CA ASP A 51 -6.84 35.95 21.97
C ASP A 51 -5.50 35.17 21.91
N ILE A 52 -4.49 35.58 22.67
CA ILE A 52 -3.21 34.89 22.80
C ILE A 52 -3.41 33.51 23.43
N SER A 53 -4.43 33.34 24.30
CA SER A 53 -4.71 32.05 24.93
C SER A 53 -5.01 30.93 23.90
N VAL A 54 -5.51 31.27 22.72
CA VAL A 54 -5.74 30.33 21.62
C VAL A 54 -4.44 29.75 21.12
N CYS A 55 -3.41 30.56 20.89
CA CYS A 55 -2.08 30.06 20.48
C CYS A 55 -1.48 29.15 21.55
N VAL A 56 -1.61 29.54 22.83
CA VAL A 56 -1.13 28.75 23.96
C VAL A 56 -1.87 27.42 24.02
N ALA A 57 -3.19 27.42 23.79
CA ALA A 57 -4.01 26.19 23.77
C ALA A 57 -3.53 25.23 22.66
N PHE A 58 -3.26 25.71 21.43
CA PHE A 58 -2.73 24.87 20.35
C PHE A 58 -1.37 24.28 20.69
N LEU A 59 -0.48 25.06 21.32
CA LEU A 59 0.84 24.56 21.75
C LEU A 59 0.72 23.48 22.82
N ILE A 60 -0.13 23.69 23.85
CA ILE A 60 -0.39 22.70 24.90
C ILE A 60 -0.98 21.42 24.27
N THR A 61 -1.92 21.55 23.34
CA THR A 61 -2.52 20.40 22.65
C THR A 61 -1.48 19.63 21.86
N THR A 62 -0.57 20.33 21.16
CA THR A 62 0.53 19.69 20.41
C THR A 62 1.46 18.91 21.34
N ILE A 63 1.82 19.48 22.50
CA ILE A 63 2.61 18.79 23.53
C ILE A 63 1.86 17.57 24.06
N SER A 64 0.54 17.69 24.27
CA SER A 64 -0.28 16.57 24.72
C SER A 64 -0.32 15.43 23.69
N PHE A 65 -0.38 15.74 22.39
CA PHE A 65 -0.30 14.74 21.31
C PHE A 65 1.06 14.04 21.32
N TYR A 66 2.14 14.79 21.50
CA TYR A 66 3.48 14.22 21.60
C TYR A 66 3.60 13.26 22.79
N VAL A 67 3.14 13.66 23.99
CA VAL A 67 3.17 12.80 25.19
C VAL A 67 2.32 11.55 24.99
N PHE A 68 1.13 11.71 24.42
CA PHE A 68 0.25 10.56 24.10
C PHE A 68 0.94 9.56 23.17
N GLY A 69 1.53 10.04 22.07
CA GLY A 69 2.19 9.16 21.13
C GLY A 69 3.47 8.53 21.68
N SER A 70 4.26 9.27 22.49
CA SER A 70 5.43 8.70 23.16
C SER A 70 5.05 7.55 24.09
N GLN A 71 3.97 7.69 24.87
CA GLN A 71 3.46 6.62 25.73
C GLN A 71 2.97 5.41 24.93
N ASN A 72 2.30 5.63 23.78
CA ASN A 72 1.85 4.54 22.92
C ASN A 72 3.02 3.78 22.29
N LEU A 73 4.05 4.50 21.83
CA LEU A 73 5.27 3.90 21.31
C LEU A 73 5.99 3.06 22.37
N GLU A 74 6.11 3.57 23.60
CA GLU A 74 6.70 2.83 24.70
C GLU A 74 5.89 1.56 25.03
N LYS A 75 4.57 1.67 25.15
CA LYS A 75 3.69 0.52 25.36
C LYS A 75 3.84 -0.53 24.25
N PHE A 76 3.87 -0.11 23.00
CA PHE A 76 4.05 -1.02 21.85
C PHE A 76 5.40 -1.73 21.89
N ASN A 77 6.49 -0.99 22.16
CA ASN A 77 7.83 -1.55 22.23
C ASN A 77 8.01 -2.57 23.35
N ASN A 78 7.24 -2.44 24.43
CA ASN A 78 7.24 -3.34 25.59
C ASN A 78 6.32 -4.56 25.42
N GLN A 79 5.59 -4.68 24.29
CA GLN A 79 4.77 -5.85 24.02
C GLN A 79 5.61 -7.05 23.58
N ASP A 80 5.12 -8.24 23.91
CA ASP A 80 5.74 -9.48 23.47
C ASP A 80 5.78 -9.60 21.95
N VAL A 81 6.93 -10.01 21.45
CA VAL A 81 7.12 -10.33 20.04
C VAL A 81 6.60 -11.74 19.77
N LYS A 82 5.69 -11.88 18.82
CA LYS A 82 5.19 -13.15 18.36
C LYS A 82 5.90 -13.54 17.06
N ASN A 83 6.62 -14.65 17.08
CA ASN A 83 7.12 -15.27 15.86
C ASN A 83 5.98 -15.76 14.99
N LEU A 84 6.07 -15.55 13.70
CA LEU A 84 5.13 -16.07 12.71
C LEU A 84 5.54 -17.48 12.28
N ASP A 85 4.54 -18.35 12.08
CA ASP A 85 4.77 -19.71 11.53
C ASP A 85 5.17 -19.68 10.05
N TYR A 86 5.16 -18.50 9.43
CA TYR A 86 5.53 -18.20 8.05
C TYR A 86 6.17 -16.83 7.97
N LYS A 87 6.94 -16.59 6.92
CA LYS A 87 7.46 -15.25 6.59
C LYS A 87 6.60 -14.60 5.53
N ILE A 88 6.49 -13.28 5.55
CA ILE A 88 6.02 -12.53 4.39
C ILE A 88 7.21 -11.80 3.81
N ARG A 89 7.63 -12.21 2.61
CA ARG A 89 8.74 -11.62 1.87
C ARG A 89 8.22 -10.58 0.90
N ILE A 90 8.64 -9.35 1.09
CA ILE A 90 8.14 -8.20 0.37
C ILE A 90 9.23 -7.72 -0.59
N LEU A 91 8.94 -7.75 -1.89
CA LEU A 91 9.89 -7.46 -2.94
C LEU A 91 9.88 -5.98 -3.34
N SER A 92 11.07 -5.50 -3.66
CA SER A 92 11.34 -4.29 -4.43
C SER A 92 12.09 -4.71 -5.69
N SER A 93 11.50 -4.50 -6.87
CA SER A 93 12.07 -5.08 -8.11
C SER A 93 12.92 -4.11 -8.92
N ASN A 94 12.63 -2.81 -8.87
CA ASN A 94 13.31 -1.77 -9.66
C ASN A 94 13.30 -2.04 -11.18
N ILE A 95 12.26 -2.70 -11.69
CA ILE A 95 12.07 -2.95 -13.12
C ILE A 95 11.61 -1.66 -13.79
N SER A 96 12.17 -1.35 -15.00
CA SER A 96 11.83 -0.13 -15.73
C SER A 96 10.33 -0.05 -16.06
N ILE A 97 9.77 1.16 -15.94
CA ILE A 97 8.40 1.46 -16.37
C ILE A 97 8.21 1.30 -17.88
N ASP A 98 9.29 1.28 -18.64
CA ASP A 98 9.25 1.07 -20.09
C ASP A 98 8.60 -0.26 -20.49
N ARG A 99 8.50 -1.21 -19.54
CA ARG A 99 7.78 -2.48 -19.75
C ARG A 99 6.32 -2.34 -20.15
N PHE A 100 5.70 -1.19 -19.84
CA PHE A 100 4.32 -0.90 -20.23
C PHE A 100 4.22 -0.39 -21.68
N TYR A 101 5.32 0.07 -22.29
CA TYR A 101 5.37 0.67 -23.61
C TYR A 101 6.12 -0.18 -24.63
N ASN A 102 7.07 -0.97 -24.16
CA ASN A 102 7.90 -1.83 -24.99
C ASN A 102 7.53 -3.30 -24.79
N ASN A 103 7.65 -4.10 -25.85
CA ASN A 103 7.48 -5.56 -25.76
C ASN A 103 8.68 -6.17 -24.99
N ILE A 104 8.68 -6.04 -23.68
CA ILE A 104 9.64 -6.74 -22.83
C ILE A 104 9.19 -8.20 -22.71
N ASP A 105 10.15 -9.11 -22.89
CA ASP A 105 9.89 -10.54 -22.73
C ASP A 105 9.45 -10.85 -21.28
N PRO A 106 8.24 -11.39 -21.06
CA PRO A 106 7.77 -11.77 -19.75
C PRO A 106 8.69 -12.77 -19.03
N ILE A 107 9.39 -13.63 -19.77
CA ILE A 107 10.32 -14.62 -19.21
C ILE A 107 11.42 -13.92 -18.42
N THR A 108 12.07 -12.93 -19.02
CA THR A 108 13.15 -12.17 -18.36
C THR A 108 12.65 -11.50 -17.07
N ALA A 109 11.46 -10.87 -17.11
CA ALA A 109 10.90 -10.24 -15.92
C ALA A 109 10.56 -11.26 -14.81
N ILE A 110 10.01 -12.42 -15.18
CA ILE A 110 9.70 -13.49 -14.22
C ILE A 110 10.99 -14.06 -13.60
N GLU A 111 12.02 -14.33 -14.40
CA GLU A 111 13.31 -14.85 -13.91
C GLU A 111 13.98 -13.87 -12.93
N GLU A 112 13.98 -12.58 -13.25
CA GLU A 112 14.50 -11.53 -12.35
C GLU A 112 13.70 -11.47 -11.02
N LEU A 113 12.39 -11.53 -11.07
CA LEU A 113 11.55 -11.55 -9.87
C LEU A 113 11.75 -12.80 -9.02
N ILE A 114 11.96 -13.97 -9.64
CA ILE A 114 12.27 -15.21 -8.94
C ILE A 114 13.65 -15.12 -8.28
N GLU A 115 14.64 -14.55 -8.95
CA GLU A 115 15.98 -14.35 -8.40
C GLU A 115 15.96 -13.41 -7.19
N ILE A 116 15.29 -12.25 -7.30
CA ILE A 116 15.09 -11.33 -6.18
C ILE A 116 14.33 -12.00 -5.05
N SER A 117 13.30 -12.83 -5.35
CA SER A 117 12.55 -13.58 -4.33
C SER A 117 13.40 -14.51 -3.51
N SER A 118 14.51 -15.04 -4.06
CA SER A 118 15.44 -15.95 -3.38
C SER A 118 14.73 -17.04 -2.55
N PRO A 119 13.84 -17.86 -3.16
CA PRO A 119 13.01 -18.81 -2.44
C PRO A 119 13.85 -19.93 -1.81
N LYS A 120 13.50 -20.30 -0.56
CA LYS A 120 14.12 -21.41 0.17
C LYS A 120 13.07 -22.46 0.47
N LYS A 121 13.16 -23.64 -0.14
CA LYS A 121 12.15 -24.71 -0.06
C LYS A 121 11.84 -25.19 1.36
N SER A 122 12.75 -25.00 2.32
CA SER A 122 12.55 -25.35 3.72
C SER A 122 11.80 -24.32 4.56
N GLU A 123 11.58 -23.12 4.02
CA GLU A 123 10.92 -22.02 4.72
C GLU A 123 9.47 -21.85 4.21
N LYS A 124 8.55 -21.55 5.10
CA LYS A 124 7.18 -21.18 4.72
C LYS A 124 7.15 -19.69 4.41
N ILE A 125 6.90 -19.30 3.16
CA ILE A 125 6.98 -17.91 2.73
C ILE A 125 5.78 -17.52 1.85
N ILE A 126 5.18 -16.37 2.16
CA ILE A 126 4.29 -15.64 1.25
C ILE A 126 5.14 -14.56 0.57
N PHE A 127 5.33 -14.68 -0.73
CA PHE A 127 6.04 -13.68 -1.54
C PHE A 127 5.07 -12.61 -1.98
N LEU A 128 5.38 -11.35 -1.74
CA LEU A 128 4.60 -10.20 -2.17
C LEU A 128 5.35 -9.46 -3.28
N TRP A 129 4.80 -9.52 -4.49
CA TRP A 129 5.34 -8.86 -5.67
C TRP A 129 4.59 -7.56 -5.97
N PRO A 130 5.27 -6.52 -6.52
CA PRO A 130 4.66 -5.21 -6.78
C PRO A 130 3.50 -5.25 -7.79
N GLU A 131 2.82 -4.10 -7.93
CA GLU A 131 1.72 -3.88 -8.86
C GLU A 131 2.17 -4.00 -10.32
N GLY A 132 1.39 -4.72 -11.15
CA GLY A 132 1.56 -4.80 -12.60
C GLY A 132 2.98 -5.18 -13.04
N ILE A 133 3.64 -6.04 -12.26
CA ILE A 133 5.09 -6.23 -12.40
C ILE A 133 5.48 -7.11 -13.58
N ILE A 134 4.59 -8.02 -14.01
CA ILE A 134 4.85 -8.89 -15.15
C ILE A 134 4.23 -8.27 -16.41
N PRO A 135 5.03 -7.89 -17.42
CA PRO A 135 4.53 -7.20 -18.60
C PRO A 135 3.72 -8.11 -19.51
N GLY A 136 2.65 -7.57 -20.08
CA GLY A 136 1.94 -8.15 -21.22
C GLY A 136 1.13 -9.43 -20.95
N ILE A 137 1.16 -9.99 -19.72
CA ILE A 137 0.42 -11.20 -19.39
C ILE A 137 -0.64 -10.96 -18.31
N SER A 138 -1.73 -11.71 -18.42
CA SER A 138 -2.79 -11.73 -17.43
C SER A 138 -2.66 -12.92 -16.47
N GLN A 139 -3.40 -12.85 -15.37
CA GLN A 139 -3.48 -13.91 -14.36
C GLN A 139 -3.65 -15.30 -14.95
N ASP A 140 -4.53 -15.45 -15.96
CA ASP A 140 -4.84 -16.74 -16.55
C ASP A 140 -3.69 -17.28 -17.41
N GLN A 141 -2.92 -16.38 -18.03
CA GLN A 141 -1.78 -16.70 -18.89
C GLN A 141 -0.52 -17.06 -18.09
N LEU A 142 -0.45 -16.69 -16.80
CA LEU A 142 0.72 -16.96 -15.96
C LEU A 142 1.05 -18.47 -15.91
N LYS A 143 0.06 -19.33 -16.03
CA LYS A 143 0.26 -20.81 -16.07
C LYS A 143 1.10 -21.29 -17.26
N GLU A 144 1.17 -20.54 -18.34
CA GLU A 144 2.00 -20.88 -19.51
C GLU A 144 3.49 -20.83 -19.17
N TYR A 145 3.85 -20.07 -18.12
CA TYR A 145 5.20 -19.89 -17.61
C TYR A 145 5.53 -20.77 -16.38
N LYS A 146 4.67 -21.74 -16.06
CA LYS A 146 4.78 -22.60 -14.87
C LYS A 146 6.16 -23.26 -14.72
N TRP A 147 6.80 -23.62 -15.81
CA TRP A 147 8.12 -24.25 -15.85
C TRP A 147 9.24 -23.39 -15.22
N LEU A 148 9.09 -22.05 -15.17
CA LEU A 148 10.01 -21.15 -14.48
C LEU A 148 9.90 -21.27 -12.95
N PHE A 149 8.72 -21.60 -12.44
CA PHE A 149 8.40 -21.63 -11.02
C PHE A 149 8.63 -23.02 -10.38
N GLU A 150 8.35 -24.12 -11.09
CA GLU A 150 8.30 -25.48 -10.55
C GLU A 150 9.57 -25.94 -9.82
N ASN A 151 10.76 -25.52 -10.29
CA ASN A 151 12.02 -25.89 -9.67
C ASN A 151 12.43 -24.96 -8.50
N LYS A 152 11.75 -23.83 -8.35
CA LYS A 152 12.11 -22.78 -7.38
C LYS A 152 11.16 -22.74 -6.19
N PHE A 153 9.86 -22.94 -6.43
CA PHE A 153 8.81 -22.90 -5.42
C PHE A 153 8.27 -24.30 -5.12
N ASN A 154 7.67 -24.46 -3.94
CA ASN A 154 7.03 -25.71 -3.49
C ASN A 154 5.83 -25.41 -2.60
N GLU A 155 5.23 -26.44 -2.00
CA GLU A 155 4.04 -26.37 -1.16
C GLU A 155 4.15 -25.46 0.07
N ASN A 156 5.35 -25.03 0.45
CA ASN A 156 5.60 -24.06 1.52
C ASN A 156 5.47 -22.61 1.06
N HIS A 157 5.22 -22.39 -0.23
CA HIS A 157 5.25 -21.06 -0.83
C HIS A 157 3.89 -20.64 -1.37
N LEU A 158 3.54 -19.37 -1.11
CA LEU A 158 2.45 -18.66 -1.76
C LEU A 158 3.00 -17.43 -2.48
N LEU A 159 2.40 -17.10 -3.59
CA LEU A 159 2.80 -15.97 -4.44
C LEU A 159 1.65 -14.97 -4.51
N ALA A 160 1.77 -13.83 -3.86
CA ALA A 160 0.85 -12.69 -3.97
C ALA A 160 1.42 -11.71 -5.00
N ILE A 161 0.85 -11.70 -6.19
CA ILE A 161 1.40 -11.01 -7.37
C ILE A 161 0.46 -9.89 -7.82
N GLY A 162 1.00 -8.69 -8.01
CA GLY A 162 0.30 -7.62 -8.72
C GLY A 162 0.26 -7.91 -10.22
N ILE A 163 -0.86 -8.38 -10.73
CA ILE A 163 -1.03 -8.83 -12.11
C ILE A 163 -2.43 -8.48 -12.64
N ASN A 164 -2.53 -8.23 -13.94
CA ASN A 164 -3.84 -7.98 -14.55
C ASN A 164 -4.69 -9.25 -14.57
N SER A 165 -5.98 -9.10 -14.27
CA SER A 165 -6.97 -10.16 -14.46
C SER A 165 -8.02 -9.75 -15.49
N LYS A 166 -8.64 -10.72 -16.12
CA LYS A 166 -9.71 -10.51 -17.11
C LYS A 166 -10.96 -11.32 -16.78
N GLU A 167 -12.10 -10.77 -17.11
CA GLU A 167 -13.38 -11.48 -17.07
C GLU A 167 -14.09 -11.33 -18.40
N ASP A 168 -14.55 -12.45 -18.94
CA ASP A 168 -15.40 -12.47 -20.12
C ASP A 168 -16.86 -12.65 -19.67
N LYS A 169 -17.63 -11.57 -19.75
CA LYS A 169 -19.08 -11.59 -19.47
C LYS A 169 -19.82 -11.04 -20.69
N ASN A 170 -20.70 -11.86 -21.27
CA ASN A 170 -21.62 -11.44 -22.34
C ASN A 170 -20.94 -10.82 -23.58
N LYS A 171 -19.85 -11.43 -24.07
CA LYS A 171 -19.04 -10.97 -25.22
C LYS A 171 -18.28 -9.64 -24.99
N THR A 172 -18.21 -9.18 -23.74
CA THR A 172 -17.35 -8.04 -23.35
C THR A 172 -16.27 -8.53 -22.41
N VAL A 173 -15.01 -8.32 -22.80
CA VAL A 173 -13.86 -8.60 -21.93
C VAL A 173 -13.61 -7.38 -21.06
N LYS A 174 -13.58 -7.59 -19.74
CA LYS A 174 -13.22 -6.58 -18.77
C LYS A 174 -11.85 -6.88 -18.21
N TYR A 175 -10.99 -5.88 -18.15
CA TYR A 175 -9.66 -5.96 -17.53
C TYR A 175 -9.66 -5.28 -16.18
N PHE A 176 -8.95 -5.89 -15.22
CA PHE A 176 -8.83 -5.37 -13.86
C PHE A 176 -7.35 -5.34 -13.45
N ASN A 177 -6.95 -4.28 -12.77
CA ASN A 177 -5.71 -4.24 -12.01
C ASN A 177 -5.94 -5.05 -10.73
N SER A 178 -5.14 -6.09 -10.47
CA SER A 178 -5.44 -7.07 -9.42
C SER A 178 -4.23 -7.45 -8.59
N LEU A 179 -4.49 -7.82 -7.32
CA LEU A 179 -3.58 -8.58 -6.49
C LEU A 179 -4.11 -10.02 -6.43
N SER A 180 -3.37 -10.96 -7.02
CA SER A 180 -3.77 -12.36 -7.10
C SER A 180 -2.83 -13.24 -6.29
N ILE A 181 -3.39 -14.16 -5.51
CA ILE A 181 -2.63 -15.10 -4.68
C ILE A 181 -2.67 -16.46 -5.34
N PHE A 182 -1.50 -17.03 -5.55
CA PHE A 182 -1.29 -18.31 -6.22
C PHE A 182 -0.60 -19.31 -5.28
N ASP A 183 -0.91 -20.58 -5.46
CA ASP A 183 -0.10 -21.68 -4.96
C ASP A 183 1.16 -21.88 -5.83
N HIS A 184 2.03 -22.81 -5.43
CA HIS A 184 3.26 -23.13 -6.16
C HIS A 184 3.02 -23.78 -7.54
N HIS A 185 1.80 -24.21 -7.85
CA HIS A 185 1.38 -24.68 -9.16
C HIS A 185 0.75 -23.59 -10.02
N LEU A 186 0.77 -22.34 -9.53
CA LEU A 186 0.12 -21.18 -10.15
C LEU A 186 -1.42 -21.33 -10.27
N ASN A 187 -2.05 -22.09 -9.38
CA ASN A 187 -3.50 -22.04 -9.24
C ASN A 187 -3.86 -20.80 -8.41
N VAL A 188 -4.85 -20.06 -8.89
CA VAL A 188 -5.36 -18.88 -8.17
C VAL A 188 -6.14 -19.34 -6.94
N ILE A 189 -5.70 -18.95 -5.76
CA ILE A 189 -6.39 -19.20 -4.48
C ILE A 189 -7.38 -18.08 -4.21
N ASN A 190 -6.95 -16.82 -4.41
CA ASN A 190 -7.75 -15.64 -4.18
C ASN A 190 -7.31 -14.49 -5.10
N SER A 191 -8.19 -13.54 -5.36
CA SER A 191 -7.86 -12.35 -6.16
C SER A 191 -8.69 -11.16 -5.71
N TYR A 192 -8.00 -10.02 -5.53
CA TYR A 192 -8.61 -8.72 -5.28
C TYR A 192 -8.47 -7.83 -6.51
N LYS A 193 -9.56 -7.21 -6.93
CA LYS A 193 -9.62 -6.28 -8.05
C LYS A 193 -9.67 -4.85 -7.53
N LYS A 194 -8.81 -3.99 -8.02
CA LYS A 194 -8.72 -2.58 -7.62
C LYS A 194 -10.06 -1.87 -7.74
N ILE A 195 -10.46 -1.17 -6.69
CA ILE A 195 -11.75 -0.48 -6.62
C ILE A 195 -11.58 1.00 -6.95
N ASN A 196 -10.58 1.65 -6.37
CA ASN A 196 -10.34 3.06 -6.61
C ASN A 196 -9.31 3.21 -7.74
N LEU A 197 -9.81 3.41 -8.95
CA LEU A 197 -8.98 3.60 -10.14
C LEU A 197 -8.44 5.03 -10.22
N VAL A 198 -7.24 5.18 -10.78
CA VAL A 198 -6.60 6.49 -11.02
C VAL A 198 -7.25 7.16 -12.23
N PRO A 199 -7.90 8.34 -12.05
CA PRO A 199 -8.44 9.10 -13.17
C PRO A 199 -7.34 9.45 -14.18
N PHE A 200 -7.65 9.34 -15.47
CA PHE A 200 -6.75 9.54 -16.62
C PHE A 200 -5.61 8.51 -16.73
N GLY A 201 -5.18 7.90 -15.65
CA GLY A 201 -4.21 6.82 -15.65
C GLY A 201 -4.84 5.49 -16.04
N GLU A 202 -5.81 5.03 -15.27
CA GLU A 202 -6.42 3.70 -15.41
C GLU A 202 -7.79 3.73 -16.08
N PHE A 203 -8.49 4.88 -16.03
CA PHE A 203 -9.75 5.10 -16.77
C PHE A 203 -9.89 6.55 -17.21
N LEU A 204 -10.67 6.77 -18.26
CA LEU A 204 -11.00 8.11 -18.72
C LEU A 204 -12.35 8.55 -18.15
N PRO A 205 -12.40 9.60 -17.32
CA PRO A 205 -13.66 10.26 -17.01
C PRO A 205 -14.32 10.73 -18.32
N PHE A 206 -15.64 10.57 -18.44
CA PHE A 206 -16.36 10.93 -19.68
C PHE A 206 -15.75 10.30 -20.95
N GLU A 207 -15.43 9.01 -20.89
CA GLU A 207 -14.65 8.26 -21.86
C GLU A 207 -15.03 8.51 -23.32
N LYS A 208 -16.35 8.53 -23.62
CA LYS A 208 -16.85 8.77 -25.00
C LYS A 208 -16.41 10.13 -25.54
N LEU A 209 -16.47 11.19 -24.72
CA LEU A 209 -16.10 12.54 -25.09
C LEU A 209 -14.57 12.67 -25.25
N LEU A 210 -13.80 12.14 -24.29
CA LEU A 210 -12.35 12.28 -24.29
C LEU A 210 -11.70 11.43 -25.39
N LYS A 211 -12.23 10.26 -25.68
CA LYS A 211 -11.79 9.45 -26.84
C LYS A 211 -12.07 10.14 -28.18
N SER A 212 -13.16 10.91 -28.30
CA SER A 212 -13.46 11.63 -29.55
C SER A 212 -12.45 12.74 -29.89
N ILE A 213 -11.73 13.24 -28.88
CA ILE A 213 -10.63 14.22 -29.05
C ILE A 213 -9.24 13.57 -28.99
N GLY A 214 -9.15 12.23 -29.08
CA GLY A 214 -7.90 11.48 -29.19
C GLY A 214 -7.18 11.18 -27.88
N LEU A 215 -7.78 11.43 -26.71
CA LEU A 215 -7.19 11.10 -25.42
C LEU A 215 -7.31 9.61 -25.13
N LYS A 216 -6.21 9.02 -24.59
CA LYS A 216 -6.10 7.61 -24.15
C LYS A 216 -5.70 7.54 -22.69
N THR A 217 -5.92 6.40 -22.03
CA THR A 217 -5.36 6.10 -20.71
C THR A 217 -3.86 5.86 -20.80
N ILE A 218 -3.13 6.15 -19.73
CA ILE A 218 -1.67 6.03 -19.68
C ILE A 218 -1.24 4.57 -19.54
N THR A 219 -1.96 3.78 -18.72
CA THR A 219 -1.56 2.44 -18.30
C THR A 219 -2.06 1.30 -19.20
N ASN A 220 -2.96 1.59 -20.13
CA ASN A 220 -3.50 0.59 -21.04
C ASN A 220 -3.85 1.20 -22.39
N ASP A 221 -3.10 0.86 -23.41
CA ASP A 221 -3.12 1.50 -24.73
C ASP A 221 -4.51 1.60 -25.40
N TYR A 222 -5.43 0.69 -25.09
CA TYR A 222 -6.71 0.60 -25.82
C TYR A 222 -7.96 0.49 -24.96
N GLN A 223 -7.84 0.11 -23.67
CA GLN A 223 -9.01 -0.12 -22.83
C GLN A 223 -8.78 0.39 -21.41
N SER A 224 -9.76 1.12 -20.87
CA SER A 224 -9.80 1.48 -19.46
C SER A 224 -9.94 0.22 -18.60
N TYR A 225 -9.27 0.19 -17.44
CA TYR A 225 -9.55 -0.83 -16.44
C TYR A 225 -10.98 -0.72 -15.93
N SER A 226 -11.55 -1.85 -15.60
CA SER A 226 -12.83 -1.94 -14.91
C SER A 226 -12.61 -1.88 -13.40
N LYS A 227 -13.54 -1.22 -12.72
CA LYS A 227 -13.54 -1.14 -11.26
C LYS A 227 -13.97 -2.47 -10.66
N GLY A 228 -13.29 -2.92 -9.58
CA GLY A 228 -13.74 -4.02 -8.73
C GLY A 228 -15.09 -3.71 -8.06
N GLU A 229 -15.85 -4.73 -7.70
CA GLU A 229 -17.21 -4.57 -7.17
C GLU A 229 -17.18 -4.06 -5.71
N GLU A 230 -16.40 -4.71 -4.85
CA GLU A 230 -16.30 -4.34 -3.43
C GLU A 230 -14.90 -4.60 -2.85
N ARG A 231 -14.61 -3.94 -1.72
CA ARG A 231 -13.37 -4.12 -0.97
C ARG A 231 -13.54 -5.25 0.02
N ASN A 232 -13.03 -6.41 -0.35
CA ASN A 232 -13.06 -7.60 0.48
C ASN A 232 -11.72 -7.83 1.16
N ILE A 233 -11.78 -8.30 2.41
CA ILE A 233 -10.62 -8.87 3.08
C ILE A 233 -10.35 -10.24 2.46
N ILE A 234 -9.09 -10.47 2.09
CA ILE A 234 -8.63 -11.78 1.68
C ILE A 234 -8.45 -12.62 2.94
N ASP A 235 -9.33 -13.60 3.16
CA ASP A 235 -9.16 -14.62 4.18
C ASP A 235 -8.39 -15.79 3.55
N LEU A 236 -7.09 -15.83 3.82
CA LEU A 236 -6.19 -16.81 3.23
C LEU A 236 -5.95 -17.94 4.20
N THR A 237 -6.49 -19.10 3.88
CA THR A 237 -6.25 -20.36 4.60
C THR A 237 -5.60 -21.37 3.65
N TYR A 238 -4.37 -21.77 3.97
CA TYR A 238 -3.60 -22.71 3.12
C TYR A 238 -2.55 -23.45 3.99
N ASN A 239 -2.55 -24.78 3.97
CA ASN A 239 -1.56 -25.63 4.66
C ASN A 239 -1.26 -25.17 6.11
N ASN A 240 -2.29 -25.02 6.96
CA ASN A 240 -2.22 -24.51 8.35
C ASN A 240 -1.82 -23.03 8.47
N LEU A 241 -1.58 -22.33 7.38
CA LEU A 241 -1.51 -20.87 7.37
C LEU A 241 -2.92 -20.30 7.45
N SER A 242 -3.14 -19.34 8.33
CA SER A 242 -4.36 -18.53 8.36
C SER A 242 -3.97 -17.08 8.57
N VAL A 243 -4.29 -16.22 7.59
CA VAL A 243 -4.01 -14.78 7.64
C VAL A 243 -5.10 -14.00 6.90
N LYS A 244 -5.52 -12.90 7.48
CA LYS A 244 -6.50 -11.98 6.90
C LYS A 244 -5.81 -10.71 6.42
N ILE A 245 -5.94 -10.41 5.15
CA ILE A 245 -5.24 -9.32 4.47
C ILE A 245 -6.27 -8.31 3.96
N LEU A 246 -6.05 -7.03 4.28
CA LEU A 246 -6.72 -5.92 3.61
C LEU A 246 -5.85 -5.48 2.41
N PRO A 247 -6.24 -5.82 1.17
CA PRO A 247 -5.47 -5.46 -0.01
C PRO A 247 -5.75 -4.02 -0.43
N LEU A 248 -4.68 -3.29 -0.78
CA LEU A 248 -4.74 -1.95 -1.35
C LEU A 248 -3.76 -1.87 -2.52
N ILE A 249 -4.27 -1.52 -3.70
CA ILE A 249 -3.42 -1.39 -4.89
C ILE A 249 -3.12 0.09 -5.13
N CYS A 250 -1.84 0.46 -5.04
CA CYS A 250 -1.28 1.77 -5.37
C CYS A 250 -2.07 2.93 -4.72
N TYR A 251 -2.70 3.74 -5.52
CA TYR A 251 -3.51 4.89 -5.19
C TYR A 251 -4.55 4.67 -4.07
N GLU A 252 -4.98 3.43 -3.82
CA GLU A 252 -5.96 3.14 -2.78
C GLU A 252 -5.47 3.47 -1.37
N ILE A 253 -4.15 3.46 -1.13
CA ILE A 253 -3.54 3.76 0.18
C ILE A 253 -3.77 5.21 0.64
N ILE A 254 -4.06 6.15 -0.29
CA ILE A 254 -4.19 7.57 0.05
C ILE A 254 -5.48 7.90 0.81
N TYR A 255 -6.50 7.03 0.73
CA TYR A 255 -7.81 7.30 1.31
C TYR A 255 -7.87 6.99 2.80
N SER A 256 -7.97 8.02 3.64
CA SER A 256 -8.26 7.89 5.06
C SER A 256 -9.74 7.56 5.28
N GLY A 257 -10.05 6.67 6.23
CA GLY A 257 -11.40 6.35 6.68
C GLY A 257 -12.27 5.56 5.70
N LYS A 258 -11.93 5.51 4.40
CA LYS A 258 -12.73 4.82 3.37
C LYS A 258 -12.25 3.42 3.03
N ILE A 259 -11.10 3.05 3.54
CA ILE A 259 -10.48 1.75 3.25
C ILE A 259 -10.77 0.69 4.30
N PHE A 260 -11.18 1.12 5.49
CA PHE A 260 -11.46 0.19 6.58
C PHE A 260 -12.85 -0.45 6.38
N THR A 261 -12.91 -1.73 6.69
CA THR A 261 -14.12 -2.54 6.70
C THR A 261 -14.49 -2.83 8.16
N ASN A 262 -15.73 -3.23 8.40
CA ASN A 262 -16.16 -3.67 9.73
C ASN A 262 -15.56 -5.04 10.14
N SER A 263 -14.79 -5.66 9.25
CA SER A 263 -14.20 -6.98 9.48
C SER A 263 -12.77 -6.84 9.97
N ASN A 264 -12.37 -7.71 10.91
CA ASN A 264 -11.01 -7.75 11.43
C ASN A 264 -10.03 -8.34 10.38
N PHE A 265 -8.84 -7.75 10.27
CA PHE A 265 -7.74 -8.21 9.43
C PHE A 265 -6.41 -8.12 10.20
N ASP A 266 -5.40 -8.86 9.73
CA ASP A 266 -4.08 -8.91 10.37
C ASP A 266 -3.14 -7.85 9.81
N TYR A 267 -3.11 -7.70 8.48
CA TYR A 267 -2.19 -6.80 7.76
C TYR A 267 -2.91 -6.00 6.69
N ILE A 268 -2.44 -4.78 6.45
CA ILE A 268 -2.66 -4.08 5.19
C ILE A 268 -1.53 -4.48 4.25
N VAL A 269 -1.89 -5.00 3.07
CA VAL A 269 -0.94 -5.27 2.00
C VAL A 269 -1.13 -4.22 0.92
N ASN A 270 -0.10 -3.42 0.67
CA ASN A 270 -0.11 -2.41 -0.38
C ASN A 270 0.92 -2.74 -1.45
N ILE A 271 0.45 -3.01 -2.66
CA ILE A 271 1.30 -3.16 -3.84
C ILE A 271 1.23 -1.90 -4.69
N SER A 272 2.36 -1.48 -5.27
CA SER A 272 2.42 -0.22 -6.01
C SER A 272 3.43 -0.23 -7.14
N GLU A 273 3.13 0.59 -8.17
CA GLU A 273 4.06 1.00 -9.22
C GLU A 273 4.32 2.49 -9.08
N ASP A 274 5.41 2.85 -8.41
CA ASP A 274 5.75 4.25 -8.17
C ASP A 274 6.58 4.89 -9.30
N GLY A 275 7.01 4.10 -10.29
CA GLY A 275 7.74 4.60 -11.46
C GLY A 275 6.96 5.65 -12.26
N TRP A 276 5.62 5.66 -12.17
CA TRP A 276 4.77 6.68 -12.80
C TRP A 276 5.07 8.10 -12.34
N PHE A 277 5.60 8.27 -11.13
CA PHE A 277 5.96 9.58 -10.60
C PHE A 277 7.31 10.11 -11.12
N GLY A 278 8.09 9.27 -11.82
CA GLY A 278 9.41 9.62 -12.33
C GLY A 278 10.36 10.09 -11.23
N LYS A 279 11.17 11.12 -11.53
CA LYS A 279 12.16 11.70 -10.60
C LYS A 279 11.57 12.83 -9.73
N SER A 280 10.26 12.78 -9.46
CA SER A 280 9.59 13.77 -8.60
C SER A 280 9.60 13.34 -7.13
N ILE A 281 9.03 14.19 -6.25
CA ILE A 281 8.77 13.86 -4.83
C ILE A 281 7.57 12.90 -4.66
N GLY A 282 6.91 12.51 -5.77
CA GLY A 282 5.70 11.69 -5.74
C GLY A 282 5.84 10.37 -4.99
N PRO A 283 6.91 9.57 -5.20
CA PRO A 283 7.13 8.31 -4.49
C PRO A 283 7.19 8.50 -2.96
N GLU A 284 7.87 9.53 -2.47
CA GLU A 284 7.96 9.82 -1.03
C GLU A 284 6.61 10.26 -0.46
N GLN A 285 5.88 11.10 -1.20
CA GLN A 285 4.52 11.50 -0.82
C GLN A 285 3.59 10.29 -0.77
N HIS A 286 3.66 9.42 -1.77
CA HIS A 286 2.86 8.20 -1.81
C HIS A 286 3.21 7.25 -0.66
N PHE A 287 4.50 7.08 -0.36
CA PHE A 287 4.96 6.29 0.77
C PHE A 287 4.44 6.83 2.11
N THR A 288 4.44 8.16 2.29
CA THR A 288 3.95 8.81 3.52
C THR A 288 2.52 8.38 3.88
N HIS A 289 1.63 8.20 2.89
CA HIS A 289 0.28 7.72 3.16
C HIS A 289 0.25 6.34 3.84
N SER A 290 1.23 5.47 3.57
CA SER A 290 1.33 4.16 4.19
C SER A 290 1.58 4.26 5.69
N ILE A 291 2.39 5.24 6.14
CA ILE A 291 2.64 5.52 7.56
C ILE A 291 1.33 5.91 8.27
N PHE A 292 0.57 6.81 7.67
CA PHE A 292 -0.71 7.24 8.23
C PHE A 292 -1.73 6.09 8.29
N ARG A 293 -1.77 5.22 7.28
CA ARG A 293 -2.68 4.07 7.29
C ARG A 293 -2.31 3.05 8.35
N ALA A 294 -1.02 2.83 8.62
CA ALA A 294 -0.57 1.97 9.71
C ALA A 294 -1.07 2.47 11.06
N ILE A 295 -0.91 3.77 11.34
CA ILE A 295 -1.35 4.38 12.61
C ILE A 295 -2.88 4.35 12.75
N GLU A 296 -3.61 4.79 11.72
CA GLU A 296 -5.09 4.85 11.75
C GLU A 296 -5.74 3.47 11.91
N SER A 297 -5.14 2.42 11.33
CA SER A 297 -5.67 1.06 11.44
C SER A 297 -5.19 0.31 12.67
N GLY A 298 -4.09 0.75 13.29
CA GLY A 298 -3.40 -0.03 14.32
C GLY A 298 -2.87 -1.36 13.78
N LYS A 299 -2.51 -1.44 12.49
CA LYS A 299 -2.04 -2.66 11.81
C LYS A 299 -0.73 -2.42 11.07
N TYR A 300 0.04 -3.49 10.90
CA TYR A 300 1.19 -3.43 10.01
C TYR A 300 0.76 -3.12 8.58
N VAL A 301 1.51 -2.26 7.91
CA VAL A 301 1.42 -2.06 6.46
C VAL A 301 2.63 -2.71 5.82
N LEU A 302 2.37 -3.66 4.93
CA LEU A 302 3.34 -4.39 4.14
C LEU A 302 3.28 -3.82 2.72
N ARG A 303 4.25 -2.98 2.39
CA ARG A 303 4.27 -2.27 1.11
C ARG A 303 5.33 -2.84 0.19
N SER A 304 4.90 -3.35 -0.97
CA SER A 304 5.77 -3.76 -2.08
C SER A 304 5.61 -2.74 -3.22
N ALA A 305 6.67 -2.00 -3.52
CA ALA A 305 6.63 -0.94 -4.52
C ALA A 305 7.75 -1.08 -5.53
N ASN A 306 7.40 -1.21 -6.82
CA ASN A 306 8.37 -1.08 -7.89
C ASN A 306 8.76 0.39 -8.04
N ASN A 307 10.05 0.68 -8.16
CA ASN A 307 10.62 2.04 -8.28
C ASN A 307 10.26 3.01 -7.14
N GLY A 308 9.63 2.51 -6.06
CA GLY A 308 9.24 3.25 -4.86
C GLY A 308 9.90 2.68 -3.60
N THR A 309 9.49 3.21 -2.44
CA THR A 309 9.92 2.66 -1.15
C THR A 309 9.11 1.41 -0.81
N THR A 310 9.79 0.25 -0.77
CA THR A 310 9.25 -1.00 -0.20
C THR A 310 9.51 -1.00 1.29
N ALA A 311 8.51 -1.32 2.13
CA ALA A 311 8.65 -1.18 3.58
C ALA A 311 7.73 -2.09 4.38
N ILE A 312 8.17 -2.40 5.60
CA ILE A 312 7.38 -2.92 6.71
C ILE A 312 7.18 -1.76 7.69
N ILE A 313 5.93 -1.34 7.88
CA ILE A 313 5.57 -0.24 8.77
C ILE A 313 4.71 -0.83 9.88
N ASN A 314 5.13 -0.64 11.13
CA ASN A 314 4.39 -1.16 12.27
C ASN A 314 3.16 -0.31 12.62
N PRO A 315 2.28 -0.79 13.50
CA PRO A 315 1.04 -0.09 13.88
C PRO A 315 1.23 1.31 14.48
N MET A 316 2.44 1.61 14.96
CA MET A 316 2.78 2.96 15.46
C MET A 316 3.26 3.91 14.36
N GLY A 317 3.36 3.45 13.11
CA GLY A 317 3.87 4.23 11.98
C GLY A 317 5.39 4.19 11.84
N VAL A 318 6.09 3.41 12.68
CA VAL A 318 7.55 3.26 12.57
C VAL A 318 7.89 2.32 11.42
N VAL A 319 8.82 2.75 10.56
CA VAL A 319 9.37 1.92 9.48
C VAL A 319 10.41 0.99 10.07
N GLU A 320 10.08 -0.30 10.22
CA GLU A 320 10.98 -1.30 10.81
C GLU A 320 12.04 -1.77 9.82
N GLN A 321 11.63 -1.96 8.56
CA GLN A 321 12.54 -2.34 7.47
C GLN A 321 12.11 -1.64 6.19
N LYS A 322 13.06 -1.33 5.32
CA LYS A 322 12.78 -0.75 3.99
C LYS A 322 13.84 -1.11 2.95
N VAL A 323 13.45 -1.10 1.70
CA VAL A 323 14.29 -0.95 0.53
C VAL A 323 14.01 0.42 -0.06
N ASP A 324 15.04 1.22 -0.24
CA ASP A 324 14.90 2.60 -0.72
C ASP A 324 14.47 2.66 -2.20
N ILE A 325 13.99 3.83 -2.61
CA ILE A 325 13.55 4.13 -3.98
C ILE A 325 14.65 3.74 -4.99
N ASN A 326 14.24 3.14 -6.10
CA ASN A 326 15.11 2.67 -7.18
C ASN A 326 16.20 1.68 -6.73
N LYS A 327 15.91 0.92 -5.68
CA LYS A 327 16.72 -0.23 -5.26
C LYS A 327 15.91 -1.52 -5.44
N PHE A 328 16.63 -2.64 -5.72
CA PHE A 328 16.02 -3.96 -5.73
C PHE A 328 16.46 -4.77 -4.50
N GLY A 329 15.66 -5.76 -4.16
CA GLY A 329 15.90 -6.64 -3.03
C GLY A 329 14.59 -7.03 -2.35
N TYR A 330 14.70 -7.55 -1.14
CA TYR A 330 13.53 -7.92 -0.33
C TYR A 330 13.74 -7.62 1.15
N ILE A 331 12.65 -7.58 1.88
CA ILE A 331 12.59 -7.53 3.33
C ILE A 331 11.60 -8.58 3.82
N ASP A 332 11.84 -9.13 5.01
CA ASP A 332 11.04 -10.22 5.58
C ASP A 332 10.32 -9.78 6.86
N LEU A 333 9.00 -9.96 6.91
CA LEU A 333 8.27 -9.98 8.18
C LEU A 333 8.23 -11.42 8.69
N SER A 334 8.96 -11.71 9.76
CA SER A 334 9.00 -13.01 10.44
C SER A 334 8.44 -12.96 11.86
N GLU A 335 8.25 -11.77 12.40
CA GLU A 335 7.73 -11.53 13.74
C GLU A 335 6.82 -10.29 13.75
N SER A 336 5.88 -10.24 14.65
CA SER A 336 4.99 -9.08 14.80
C SER A 336 4.60 -8.87 16.26
N ARG A 337 4.27 -7.61 16.61
CA ARG A 337 3.63 -7.24 17.85
C ARG A 337 2.16 -6.93 17.58
N LYS A 338 1.26 -7.41 18.44
CA LYS A 338 -0.17 -7.08 18.31
C LYS A 338 -0.51 -5.93 19.25
N ILE A 339 -1.14 -4.89 18.73
CA ILE A 339 -1.86 -3.96 19.59
C ILE A 339 -3.19 -4.62 19.95
N GLU A 340 -3.51 -4.74 21.23
CA GLU A 340 -4.89 -4.83 21.64
C GLU A 340 -5.53 -3.48 21.30
N MET A 341 -6.47 -3.47 20.35
CA MET A 341 -7.20 -2.26 20.01
C MET A 341 -7.92 -1.78 21.27
N THR A 342 -7.39 -0.74 21.89
CA THR A 342 -8.11 0.04 22.87
C THR A 342 -9.01 1.00 22.11
N LEU A 343 -10.24 0.58 21.89
CA LEU A 343 -11.36 1.44 21.76
C LEU A 343 -12.54 0.81 22.26
#